data_eca33006528bc33fc2bded38e9e4baba
#
_entry.id   eca33006528bc33fc2bded38e9e4baba
#
_cell.length_a   1.000
_cell.length_b   1.000
_cell.length_c   1.000
_cell.angle_alpha   90.00
_cell.angle_beta   90.00
_cell.angle_gamma   90.00
#
_symmetry.space_group_name_H-M   'P 1'
#
loop_
_entity.id
_entity.type
_entity.pdbx_description
1 polymer ?
#
loop_
_entity_poly.entity_id
_entity_poly.type
_entity_poly.pdbx_seq_one_letter_code
_entity_poly.pdbx_strand_id
1 'polypeptide(L)'
;QRKAHFTKESYINFGLIAAVGKLDESNLNGLLKEGAIALKIFTISPPPNRSSEFDGLCFVKEGELFEALNHAKKSNLVIIFHAESQELLEHFNNLQRKFHSSDPKQHNAVRPPITETVAIAKILTINSYVGAKIHIAHVTSKMSCDLISFFQKQGQDLTAETCPHYLFKTEDDVIKHNAFGKINPPIRNKIEQKELWKAIEENVLTIIASDHAAFSYDEKIKGKNQFSDAPPGTPGGELLFPLMMNAVIKGKIKLDKIIKLLCENPAKRFGLYPKKGTIKEGSDADIIIFNQKEKWTITKDNLETKGKS
;
A
#
# COMPACT_ATOMS: atom_id res chain seq x y z
N GLN A 1 18.17 3.13 -15.38
CA GLN A 1 17.42 4.31 -15.90
C GLN A 1 16.63 5.02 -14.79
N ARG A 2 15.70 4.35 -14.06
CA ARG A 2 14.88 4.98 -13.00
C ARG A 2 15.72 5.58 -11.87
N LYS A 3 16.73 4.85 -11.37
CA LYS A 3 17.64 5.35 -10.34
C LYS A 3 18.33 6.65 -10.77
N ALA A 4 18.89 6.68 -11.98
CA ALA A 4 19.55 7.88 -12.52
C ALA A 4 18.56 9.06 -12.65
N HIS A 5 17.32 8.81 -13.08
CA HIS A 5 16.29 9.83 -13.14
C HIS A 5 15.96 10.40 -11.75
N PHE A 6 15.66 9.54 -10.76
CA PHE A 6 15.36 10.01 -9.41
C PHE A 6 16.55 10.70 -8.74
N THR A 7 17.78 10.24 -8.99
CA THR A 7 18.99 10.92 -8.46
C THR A 7 19.11 12.36 -8.96
N LYS A 8 18.64 12.63 -10.18
CA LYS A 8 18.69 13.95 -10.78
C LYS A 8 17.52 14.85 -10.37
N GLU A 9 16.31 14.27 -10.25
CA GLU A 9 15.07 15.05 -10.15
C GLU A 9 14.46 15.07 -8.74
N SER A 10 14.91 14.19 -7.82
CA SER A 10 14.33 14.09 -6.48
C SER A 10 14.94 15.12 -5.53
N TYR A 11 14.08 15.84 -4.81
CA TYR A 11 14.47 16.75 -3.72
C TYR A 11 14.56 16.06 -2.35
N ILE A 12 14.14 14.77 -2.28
CA ILE A 12 14.15 13.98 -1.05
C ILE A 12 14.97 12.70 -1.25
N ASN A 13 15.37 12.09 -0.14
CA ASN A 13 15.96 10.76 -0.18
C ASN A 13 14.93 9.74 -0.66
N PHE A 14 15.37 8.77 -1.44
CA PHE A 14 14.51 7.71 -1.97
C PHE A 14 15.18 6.35 -1.93
N GLY A 15 14.37 5.29 -1.86
CA GLY A 15 14.76 3.92 -2.11
C GLY A 15 13.90 3.34 -3.22
N LEU A 16 14.44 2.39 -3.99
CA LEU A 16 13.71 1.77 -5.08
C LEU A 16 13.20 0.39 -4.64
N ILE A 17 11.89 0.19 -4.78
CA ILE A 17 11.25 -1.11 -4.70
C ILE A 17 11.19 -1.66 -6.13
N ALA A 18 11.73 -2.85 -6.33
CA ALA A 18 11.84 -3.46 -7.64
C ALA A 18 10.66 -4.42 -7.93
N ALA A 19 10.19 -4.47 -9.17
CA ALA A 19 9.41 -5.60 -9.66
C ALA A 19 10.27 -6.86 -9.54
N VAL A 20 9.67 -8.00 -9.17
CA VAL A 20 10.40 -9.28 -9.13
C VAL A 20 10.93 -9.65 -10.52
N GLY A 21 10.19 -9.33 -11.55
CA GLY A 21 10.61 -9.57 -12.93
C GLY A 21 10.65 -11.07 -13.25
N LYS A 22 11.74 -11.51 -13.84
CA LYS A 22 11.99 -12.94 -14.05
C LYS A 22 12.49 -13.59 -12.76
N LEU A 23 12.02 -14.79 -12.49
CA LEU A 23 12.42 -15.59 -11.32
C LEU A 23 13.73 -16.36 -11.63
N ASP A 24 14.81 -15.61 -11.88
CA ASP A 24 16.15 -16.16 -12.08
C ASP A 24 17.20 -15.42 -11.26
N GLU A 25 18.33 -16.08 -10.99
CA GLU A 25 19.39 -15.53 -10.14
C GLU A 25 20.10 -14.33 -10.78
N SER A 26 20.22 -14.29 -12.09
CA SER A 26 20.84 -13.17 -12.80
C SER A 26 20.04 -11.88 -12.61
N ASN A 27 18.72 -11.96 -12.76
CA ASN A 27 17.81 -10.83 -12.51
C ASN A 27 17.90 -10.38 -11.05
N LEU A 28 17.84 -11.32 -10.10
CA LEU A 28 17.90 -11.01 -8.68
C LEU A 28 19.22 -10.31 -8.30
N ASN A 29 20.35 -10.85 -8.76
CA ASN A 29 21.67 -10.25 -8.53
C ASN A 29 21.80 -8.86 -9.16
N GLY A 30 21.19 -8.66 -10.33
CA GLY A 30 21.09 -7.34 -10.96
C GLY A 30 20.33 -6.33 -10.12
N LEU A 31 19.17 -6.71 -9.56
CA LEU A 31 18.36 -5.85 -8.70
C LEU A 31 19.11 -5.47 -7.41
N LEU A 32 19.80 -6.43 -6.78
CA LEU A 32 20.61 -6.19 -5.58
C LEU A 32 21.77 -5.24 -5.88
N LYS A 33 22.49 -5.45 -6.98
CA LYS A 33 23.61 -4.59 -7.42
C LYS A 33 23.16 -3.15 -7.66
N GLU A 34 21.96 -2.96 -8.23
CA GLU A 34 21.38 -1.64 -8.45
C GLU A 34 20.79 -1.00 -7.17
N GLY A 35 20.81 -1.70 -6.04
CA GLY A 35 20.42 -1.18 -4.73
C GLY A 35 18.90 -1.18 -4.50
N ALA A 36 18.19 -2.17 -5.03
CA ALA A 36 16.80 -2.39 -4.64
C ALA A 36 16.69 -2.67 -3.14
N ILE A 37 15.78 -2.00 -2.44
CA ILE A 37 15.56 -2.16 -0.99
C ILE A 37 14.46 -3.17 -0.66
N ALA A 38 13.60 -3.49 -1.61
CA ALA A 38 12.53 -4.48 -1.49
C ALA A 38 12.09 -4.95 -2.88
N LEU A 39 11.30 -6.04 -2.90
CA LEU A 39 10.63 -6.56 -4.08
C LEU A 39 9.13 -6.28 -3.99
N LYS A 40 8.44 -6.11 -5.11
CA LYS A 40 6.98 -5.88 -5.20
C LYS A 40 6.32 -6.93 -6.07
N ILE A 41 5.18 -7.42 -5.60
CA ILE A 41 4.29 -8.33 -6.31
C ILE A 41 2.82 -7.89 -6.17
N PHE A 42 2.05 -8.16 -7.22
CA PHE A 42 0.59 -8.16 -7.24
C PHE A 42 0.09 -9.61 -7.42
N THR A 43 -0.89 -10.03 -6.63
CA THR A 43 -1.51 -11.35 -6.74
C THR A 43 -2.71 -11.39 -7.68
N ILE A 44 -2.83 -10.38 -8.53
CA ILE A 44 -3.86 -10.21 -9.56
C ILE A 44 -3.22 -10.12 -10.94
N SER A 45 -4.02 -10.38 -11.96
CA SER A 45 -3.63 -10.17 -13.36
C SER A 45 -3.49 -8.67 -13.68
N PRO A 46 -2.60 -8.32 -14.61
CA PRO A 46 -2.44 -6.92 -15.02
C PRO A 46 -3.74 -6.38 -15.62
N PRO A 47 -4.07 -5.10 -15.38
CA PRO A 47 -5.20 -4.47 -16.06
C PRO A 47 -5.02 -4.52 -17.59
N PRO A 48 -6.06 -4.89 -18.36
CA PRO A 48 -5.94 -5.11 -19.82
C PRO A 48 -5.29 -3.94 -20.58
N ASN A 49 -5.61 -2.71 -20.21
CA ASN A 49 -5.13 -1.50 -20.88
C ASN A 49 -3.79 -0.96 -20.31
N ARG A 50 -3.18 -1.65 -19.33
CA ARG A 50 -1.97 -1.23 -18.63
C ARG A 50 -0.99 -2.38 -18.40
N SER A 51 -1.08 -3.44 -19.20
CA SER A 51 -0.29 -4.67 -19.01
C SER A 51 1.21 -4.41 -19.00
N SER A 52 1.71 -3.50 -19.85
CA SER A 52 3.13 -3.13 -19.91
C SER A 52 3.66 -2.46 -18.63
N GLU A 53 2.79 -1.79 -17.86
CA GLU A 53 3.17 -1.18 -16.59
C GLU A 53 3.34 -2.22 -15.47
N PHE A 54 2.75 -3.40 -15.64
CA PHE A 54 2.73 -4.49 -14.68
C PHE A 54 3.64 -5.67 -15.08
N ASP A 55 4.47 -5.49 -16.10
CA ASP A 55 5.42 -6.53 -16.52
C ASP A 55 6.36 -6.91 -15.36
N GLY A 56 6.43 -8.21 -15.09
CA GLY A 56 7.21 -8.75 -13.96
C GLY A 56 6.69 -8.44 -12.56
N LEU A 57 5.45 -7.90 -12.42
CA LEU A 57 4.82 -7.57 -11.13
C LEU A 57 3.71 -8.54 -10.73
N CYS A 58 3.03 -9.20 -11.68
CA CYS A 58 1.84 -10.01 -11.42
C CYS A 58 2.18 -11.49 -11.31
N PHE A 59 1.86 -12.08 -10.16
CA PHE A 59 2.10 -13.50 -9.82
C PHE A 59 0.82 -14.08 -9.21
N VAL A 60 0.01 -14.75 -10.02
CA VAL A 60 -1.33 -15.22 -9.63
C VAL A 60 -1.30 -16.66 -9.14
N LYS A 61 -0.46 -17.51 -9.74
CA LYS A 61 -0.41 -18.94 -9.46
C LYS A 61 0.42 -19.23 -8.21
N GLU A 62 0.01 -20.25 -7.43
CA GLU A 62 0.69 -20.65 -6.18
C GLU A 62 2.16 -21.01 -6.42
N GLY A 63 2.48 -21.73 -7.49
CA GLY A 63 3.85 -22.09 -7.82
C GLY A 63 4.73 -20.88 -8.11
N GLU A 64 4.20 -19.88 -8.81
CA GLU A 64 4.91 -18.62 -9.06
C GLU A 64 5.13 -17.82 -7.76
N LEU A 65 4.12 -17.79 -6.87
CA LEU A 65 4.25 -17.18 -5.54
C LEU A 65 5.30 -17.88 -4.68
N PHE A 66 5.31 -19.21 -4.71
CA PHE A 66 6.30 -20.02 -4.00
C PHE A 66 7.73 -19.68 -4.46
N GLU A 67 7.97 -19.64 -5.77
CA GLU A 67 9.27 -19.27 -6.32
C GLU A 67 9.65 -17.82 -6.00
N ALA A 68 8.71 -16.90 -6.08
CA ALA A 68 8.97 -15.49 -5.72
C ALA A 68 9.35 -15.33 -4.24
N LEU A 69 8.71 -16.06 -3.34
CA LEU A 69 9.07 -16.08 -1.92
C LEU A 69 10.46 -16.69 -1.70
N ASN A 70 10.82 -17.78 -2.42
CA ASN A 70 12.17 -18.35 -2.37
C ASN A 70 13.23 -17.35 -2.84
N HIS A 71 12.98 -16.62 -3.92
CA HIS A 71 13.87 -15.56 -4.40
C HIS A 71 14.04 -14.44 -3.38
N ALA A 72 12.95 -14.00 -2.77
CA ALA A 72 13.00 -13.00 -1.70
C ALA A 72 13.82 -13.48 -0.49
N LYS A 73 13.64 -14.74 -0.08
CA LYS A 73 14.42 -15.34 1.01
C LYS A 73 15.91 -15.40 0.68
N LYS A 74 16.28 -15.86 -0.51
CA LYS A 74 17.68 -15.94 -0.98
C LYS A 74 18.36 -14.57 -1.01
N SER A 75 17.66 -13.52 -1.44
CA SER A 75 18.17 -12.15 -1.49
C SER A 75 18.17 -11.44 -0.15
N ASN A 76 17.51 -11.99 0.87
CA ASN A 76 17.27 -11.35 2.16
C ASN A 76 16.47 -10.03 2.07
N LEU A 77 15.83 -9.76 0.92
CA LEU A 77 14.97 -8.61 0.71
C LEU A 77 13.55 -8.86 1.26
N VAL A 78 12.90 -7.79 1.66
CA VAL A 78 11.46 -7.79 1.94
C VAL A 78 10.71 -7.93 0.64
N ILE A 79 9.71 -8.81 0.59
CA ILE A 79 8.76 -8.88 -0.53
C ILE A 79 7.43 -8.26 -0.11
N ILE A 80 6.97 -7.29 -0.89
CA ILE A 80 5.76 -6.49 -0.64
C ILE A 80 4.65 -7.00 -1.54
N PHE A 81 3.49 -7.28 -0.97
CA PHE A 81 2.33 -7.80 -1.70
C PHE A 81 1.18 -6.79 -1.76
N HIS A 82 0.72 -6.50 -2.98
CA HIS A 82 -0.67 -6.11 -3.21
C HIS A 82 -1.49 -7.40 -3.26
N ALA A 83 -2.26 -7.65 -2.21
CA ALA A 83 -2.91 -8.94 -2.00
C ALA A 83 -4.41 -8.86 -2.28
N GLU A 84 -4.83 -9.28 -3.46
CA GLU A 84 -6.23 -9.52 -3.84
C GLU A 84 -6.31 -10.85 -4.61
N SER A 85 -7.36 -11.65 -4.39
CA SER A 85 -7.57 -12.94 -5.05
C SER A 85 -8.17 -12.74 -6.44
N GLN A 86 -7.39 -13.06 -7.48
CA GLN A 86 -7.84 -12.97 -8.87
C GLN A 86 -9.14 -13.74 -9.12
N GLU A 87 -9.21 -14.97 -8.65
CA GLU A 87 -10.39 -15.84 -8.85
C GLU A 87 -11.66 -15.26 -8.21
N LEU A 88 -11.54 -14.74 -6.97
CA LEU A 88 -12.69 -14.09 -6.30
C LEU A 88 -13.07 -12.78 -6.97
N LEU A 89 -12.11 -12.00 -7.44
CA LEU A 89 -12.41 -10.79 -8.22
C LEU A 89 -13.17 -11.12 -9.49
N GLU A 90 -12.78 -12.15 -10.24
CA GLU A 90 -13.48 -12.62 -11.42
C GLU A 90 -14.89 -13.11 -11.08
N HIS A 91 -15.02 -13.90 -10.01
CA HIS A 91 -16.30 -14.41 -9.53
C HIS A 91 -17.26 -13.25 -9.18
N PHE A 92 -16.84 -12.30 -8.34
CA PHE A 92 -17.68 -11.18 -7.94
C PHE A 92 -17.98 -10.23 -9.12
N ASN A 93 -17.04 -10.00 -10.03
CA ASN A 93 -17.31 -9.26 -11.25
C ASN A 93 -18.38 -9.94 -12.12
N ASN A 94 -18.35 -11.26 -12.23
CA ASN A 94 -19.36 -12.02 -12.98
C ASN A 94 -20.75 -11.95 -12.32
N LEU A 95 -20.82 -12.00 -10.98
CA LEU A 95 -22.09 -11.82 -10.26
C LEU A 95 -22.67 -10.42 -10.45
N GLN A 96 -21.83 -9.40 -10.53
CA GLN A 96 -22.25 -8.00 -10.61
C GLN A 96 -22.47 -7.50 -12.05
N ARG A 97 -22.22 -8.32 -13.08
CA ARG A 97 -22.40 -7.94 -14.51
C ARG A 97 -23.81 -7.45 -14.87
N LYS A 98 -24.82 -7.77 -14.05
CA LYS A 98 -26.19 -7.33 -14.25
C LYS A 98 -26.47 -5.91 -13.73
N PHE A 99 -25.53 -5.29 -13.04
CA PHE A 99 -25.65 -3.96 -12.46
C PHE A 99 -24.89 -2.93 -13.29
N HIS A 100 -25.32 -1.67 -13.22
CA HIS A 100 -24.69 -0.60 -13.99
C HIS A 100 -23.28 -0.27 -13.45
N SER A 101 -22.29 -0.28 -14.30
CA SER A 101 -20.87 0.01 -14.00
C SER A 101 -20.61 1.46 -13.56
N SER A 102 -21.63 2.32 -13.56
CA SER A 102 -21.56 3.73 -13.12
C SER A 102 -21.66 3.93 -11.61
N ASP A 103 -22.18 2.94 -10.85
CA ASP A 103 -22.39 3.08 -9.41
C ASP A 103 -21.08 2.80 -8.62
N PRO A 104 -20.55 3.79 -7.87
CA PRO A 104 -19.38 3.60 -7.02
C PRO A 104 -19.53 2.47 -5.98
N LYS A 105 -20.74 2.16 -5.53
CA LYS A 105 -21.03 1.06 -4.59
C LYS A 105 -20.62 -0.30 -5.15
N GLN A 106 -20.72 -0.49 -6.46
CA GLN A 106 -20.32 -1.74 -7.10
C GLN A 106 -18.85 -2.04 -6.93
N HIS A 107 -17.99 -1.02 -6.78
CA HIS A 107 -16.58 -1.22 -6.58
C HIS A 107 -16.28 -2.04 -5.31
N ASN A 108 -16.97 -1.73 -4.20
CA ASN A 108 -16.89 -2.54 -2.98
C ASN A 108 -17.52 -3.93 -3.16
N ALA A 109 -18.62 -4.02 -3.91
CA ALA A 109 -19.32 -5.29 -4.16
C ALA A 109 -18.50 -6.27 -4.99
N VAL A 110 -17.70 -5.81 -5.96
CA VAL A 110 -16.80 -6.66 -6.77
C VAL A 110 -15.45 -6.91 -6.10
N ARG A 111 -15.13 -6.18 -5.05
CA ARG A 111 -13.89 -6.29 -4.27
C ARG A 111 -14.18 -6.36 -2.76
N PRO A 112 -15.05 -7.28 -2.29
CA PRO A 112 -15.33 -7.38 -0.86
C PRO A 112 -14.08 -7.77 -0.06
N PRO A 113 -14.04 -7.55 1.26
CA PRO A 113 -12.87 -7.85 2.11
C PRO A 113 -12.28 -9.25 1.95
N ILE A 114 -13.12 -10.24 1.66
CA ILE A 114 -12.70 -11.63 1.45
C ILE A 114 -11.69 -11.78 0.29
N THR A 115 -11.73 -10.91 -0.73
CA THR A 115 -10.78 -10.96 -1.84
C THR A 115 -9.36 -10.67 -1.38
N GLU A 116 -9.20 -9.71 -0.46
CA GLU A 116 -7.94 -9.37 0.20
C GLU A 116 -7.50 -10.49 1.14
N THR A 117 -8.41 -10.93 2.01
CA THR A 117 -8.08 -11.91 3.06
C THR A 117 -7.66 -13.27 2.49
N VAL A 118 -8.31 -13.77 1.45
CA VAL A 118 -7.94 -15.05 0.80
C VAL A 118 -6.56 -14.96 0.16
N ALA A 119 -6.24 -13.85 -0.49
CA ALA A 119 -4.90 -13.65 -1.05
C ALA A 119 -3.82 -13.62 0.04
N ILE A 120 -4.08 -12.91 1.15
CA ILE A 120 -3.19 -12.87 2.31
C ILE A 120 -3.03 -14.28 2.91
N ALA A 121 -4.12 -15.05 3.08
CA ALA A 121 -4.07 -16.41 3.60
C ALA A 121 -3.17 -17.31 2.74
N LYS A 122 -3.34 -17.25 1.42
CA LYS A 122 -2.53 -17.99 0.44
C LYS A 122 -1.05 -17.68 0.61
N ILE A 123 -0.69 -16.38 0.60
CA ILE A 123 0.68 -15.90 0.75
C ILE A 123 1.30 -16.39 2.07
N LEU A 124 0.63 -16.15 3.19
CA LEU A 124 1.16 -16.44 4.51
C LEU A 124 1.26 -17.95 4.78
N THR A 125 0.34 -18.76 4.23
CA THR A 125 0.41 -20.22 4.30
C THR A 125 1.62 -20.75 3.52
N ILE A 126 1.85 -20.30 2.30
CA ILE A 126 3.03 -20.66 1.51
C ILE A 126 4.30 -20.22 2.25
N ASN A 127 4.29 -19.02 2.82
CA ASN A 127 5.43 -18.48 3.53
C ASN A 127 5.74 -19.20 4.86
N SER A 128 4.78 -19.88 5.46
CA SER A 128 5.06 -20.75 6.62
C SER A 128 6.07 -21.85 6.28
N TYR A 129 6.10 -22.29 5.04
CA TYR A 129 7.09 -23.25 4.53
C TYR A 129 8.40 -22.57 4.10
N VAL A 130 8.29 -21.42 3.40
CA VAL A 130 9.46 -20.74 2.82
C VAL A 130 10.24 -19.93 3.86
N GLY A 131 9.58 -19.09 4.66
CA GLY A 131 10.20 -18.23 5.68
C GLY A 131 10.89 -16.99 5.10
N ALA A 132 10.31 -16.35 4.10
CA ALA A 132 10.75 -15.06 3.57
C ALA A 132 10.26 -13.89 4.45
N LYS A 133 10.89 -12.72 4.32
CA LYS A 133 10.46 -11.47 4.96
C LYS A 133 9.30 -10.86 4.16
N ILE A 134 8.10 -10.85 4.73
CA ILE A 134 6.89 -10.38 4.05
C ILE A 134 6.41 -9.03 4.56
N HIS A 135 5.95 -8.20 3.64
CA HIS A 135 5.19 -6.99 3.94
C HIS A 135 3.88 -6.98 3.15
N ILE A 136 2.75 -6.87 3.85
CA ILE A 136 1.43 -6.73 3.23
C ILE A 136 1.10 -5.24 3.10
N ALA A 137 0.96 -4.76 1.87
CA ALA A 137 0.64 -3.37 1.58
C ALA A 137 -0.84 -3.07 1.82
N HIS A 138 -1.15 -1.82 2.20
CA HIS A 138 -2.47 -1.18 2.20
C HIS A 138 -3.65 -2.06 2.66
N VAL A 139 -3.54 -2.73 3.80
CA VAL A 139 -4.60 -3.57 4.40
C VAL A 139 -5.84 -2.74 4.71
N THR A 140 -7.03 -3.29 4.37
CA THR A 140 -8.29 -2.56 4.42
C THR A 140 -9.35 -3.15 5.34
N SER A 141 -9.17 -4.35 5.88
CA SER A 141 -10.25 -5.05 6.58
C SER A 141 -9.82 -5.71 7.90
N LYS A 142 -10.79 -5.82 8.81
CA LYS A 142 -10.63 -6.55 10.08
C LYS A 142 -10.22 -8.00 9.85
N MET A 143 -10.90 -8.69 8.93
CA MET A 143 -10.63 -10.09 8.64
C MET A 143 -9.17 -10.30 8.21
N SER A 144 -8.62 -9.41 7.41
CA SER A 144 -7.20 -9.42 7.03
C SER A 144 -6.29 -9.14 8.22
N CYS A 145 -6.63 -8.18 9.08
CA CYS A 145 -5.86 -7.88 10.28
C CYS A 145 -5.82 -9.06 11.26
N ASP A 146 -6.94 -9.73 11.48
CA ASP A 146 -7.02 -10.93 12.35
C ASP A 146 -6.09 -12.03 11.86
N LEU A 147 -6.10 -12.28 10.55
CA LEU A 147 -5.25 -13.27 9.91
C LEU A 147 -3.75 -12.90 10.00
N ILE A 148 -3.40 -11.66 9.73
CA ILE A 148 -2.03 -11.14 9.86
C ILE A 148 -1.56 -11.31 11.30
N SER A 149 -2.38 -10.93 12.30
CA SER A 149 -2.08 -11.09 13.72
C SER A 149 -1.80 -12.55 14.08
N PHE A 150 -2.59 -13.47 13.55
CA PHE A 150 -2.38 -14.91 13.77
C PHE A 150 -0.98 -15.34 13.29
N PHE A 151 -0.59 -15.02 12.06
CA PHE A 151 0.71 -15.43 11.52
C PHE A 151 1.90 -14.69 12.16
N GLN A 152 1.71 -13.44 12.59
CA GLN A 152 2.72 -12.72 13.39
C GLN A 152 2.98 -13.45 14.72
N LYS A 153 1.93 -13.90 15.41
CA LYS A 153 2.04 -14.69 16.66
C LYS A 153 2.67 -16.07 16.44
N GLN A 154 2.58 -16.63 15.23
CA GLN A 154 3.31 -17.85 14.86
C GLN A 154 4.79 -17.57 14.54
N GLY A 155 5.26 -16.34 14.66
CA GLY A 155 6.68 -15.98 14.48
C GLY A 155 7.11 -15.73 13.04
N GLN A 156 6.18 -15.54 12.08
CA GLN A 156 6.58 -15.13 10.74
C GLN A 156 7.19 -13.72 10.77
N ASP A 157 8.26 -13.51 9.98
CA ASP A 157 8.83 -12.18 9.73
C ASP A 157 7.90 -11.38 8.80
N LEU A 158 6.80 -10.91 9.40
CA LEU A 158 5.65 -10.32 8.75
C LEU A 158 5.35 -8.93 9.31
N THR A 159 5.30 -7.94 8.42
CA THR A 159 4.76 -6.61 8.72
C THR A 159 3.61 -6.29 7.77
N ALA A 160 2.75 -5.36 8.17
CA ALA A 160 1.66 -4.87 7.34
C ALA A 160 1.48 -3.37 7.53
N GLU A 161 0.96 -2.73 6.49
CA GLU A 161 0.65 -1.31 6.48
C GLU A 161 -0.80 -1.03 6.11
N THR A 162 -1.28 0.15 6.51
CA THR A 162 -2.49 0.76 5.99
C THR A 162 -2.19 2.21 5.58
N CYS A 163 -3.20 2.93 5.09
CA CYS A 163 -3.01 4.25 4.50
C CYS A 163 -3.97 5.28 5.09
N PRO A 164 -3.63 6.59 5.07
CA PRO A 164 -4.51 7.63 5.58
C PRO A 164 -5.91 7.62 4.98
N HIS A 165 -6.04 7.33 3.69
CA HIS A 165 -7.36 7.29 3.05
C HIS A 165 -8.26 6.19 3.61
N TYR A 166 -7.75 5.05 4.06
CA TYR A 166 -8.53 4.02 4.77
C TYR A 166 -8.85 4.41 6.22
N LEU A 167 -8.00 5.21 6.84
CA LEU A 167 -8.17 5.64 8.23
C LEU A 167 -9.12 6.84 8.39
N PHE A 168 -9.26 7.68 7.37
CA PHE A 168 -10.01 8.93 7.45
C PHE A 168 -11.22 8.99 6.54
N LYS A 169 -11.34 8.11 5.54
CA LYS A 169 -12.44 8.05 4.58
C LYS A 169 -13.23 6.77 4.73
N THR A 170 -14.47 6.80 4.23
CA THR A 170 -15.36 5.65 4.15
C THR A 170 -15.94 5.51 2.74
N GLU A 171 -16.63 4.42 2.47
CA GLU A 171 -17.32 4.22 1.19
C GLU A 171 -18.33 5.33 0.86
N ASP A 172 -18.91 6.00 1.88
CA ASP A 172 -19.79 7.16 1.67
C ASP A 172 -19.02 8.33 1.03
N ASP A 173 -17.77 8.55 1.40
CA ASP A 173 -16.91 9.53 0.75
C ASP A 173 -16.67 9.16 -0.72
N VAL A 174 -16.47 7.86 -1.02
CA VAL A 174 -16.29 7.39 -2.41
C VAL A 174 -17.55 7.63 -3.22
N ILE A 175 -18.73 7.33 -2.67
CA ILE A 175 -20.03 7.60 -3.31
C ILE A 175 -20.16 9.09 -3.62
N LYS A 176 -19.82 9.96 -2.66
CA LYS A 176 -19.90 11.42 -2.81
C LYS A 176 -18.95 11.96 -3.88
N HIS A 177 -17.72 11.45 -3.93
CA HIS A 177 -16.68 11.94 -4.83
C HIS A 177 -16.58 11.17 -6.14
N ASN A 178 -17.36 10.09 -6.29
CA ASN A 178 -17.43 9.26 -7.49
C ASN A 178 -16.02 8.83 -7.97
N ALA A 179 -15.73 8.95 -9.24
CA ALA A 179 -14.47 8.56 -9.89
C ALA A 179 -13.20 9.00 -9.15
N PHE A 180 -13.24 10.15 -8.47
CA PHE A 180 -12.09 10.68 -7.72
C PHE A 180 -11.79 9.89 -6.44
N GLY A 181 -12.80 9.19 -5.89
CA GLY A 181 -12.63 8.32 -4.71
C GLY A 181 -12.18 6.89 -5.02
N LYS A 182 -12.02 6.53 -6.29
CA LYS A 182 -11.64 5.16 -6.67
C LYS A 182 -10.19 4.84 -6.32
N ILE A 183 -10.01 3.75 -5.56
CA ILE A 183 -8.71 3.19 -5.18
C ILE A 183 -8.81 1.65 -5.08
N ASN A 184 -7.70 0.93 -5.19
CA ASN A 184 -7.60 -0.52 -5.01
C ASN A 184 -6.57 -0.88 -3.93
N PRO A 185 -6.94 -1.72 -2.94
CA PRO A 185 -8.30 -2.18 -2.63
C PRO A 185 -9.25 -1.02 -2.28
N PRO A 186 -10.60 -1.22 -2.33
CA PRO A 186 -11.55 -0.13 -2.07
C PRO A 186 -11.50 0.42 -0.65
N ILE A 187 -11.87 1.69 -0.49
CA ILE A 187 -12.16 2.28 0.82
C ILE A 187 -13.43 1.62 1.37
N ARG A 188 -13.35 1.16 2.62
CA ARG A 188 -14.39 0.36 3.27
C ARG A 188 -15.37 1.22 4.06
N ASN A 189 -16.35 0.56 4.67
CA ASN A 189 -17.34 1.18 5.55
C ASN A 189 -16.72 1.63 6.89
N LYS A 190 -17.55 2.28 7.71
CA LYS A 190 -17.14 2.84 9.01
C LYS A 190 -16.68 1.79 10.03
N ILE A 191 -17.20 0.56 9.94
CA ILE A 191 -16.82 -0.53 10.85
C ILE A 191 -15.39 -0.94 10.55
N GLU A 192 -15.07 -1.22 9.31
CA GLU A 192 -13.71 -1.59 8.90
C GLU A 192 -12.70 -0.48 9.24
N GLN A 193 -13.07 0.79 9.02
CA GLN A 193 -12.23 1.93 9.40
C GLN A 193 -11.88 1.92 10.90
N LYS A 194 -12.84 1.62 11.79
CA LYS A 194 -12.60 1.52 13.24
C LYS A 194 -11.67 0.36 13.58
N GLU A 195 -11.85 -0.77 12.92
CA GLU A 195 -11.03 -1.96 13.14
C GLU A 195 -9.58 -1.76 12.67
N LEU A 196 -9.33 -0.98 11.61
CA LEU A 196 -7.96 -0.61 11.22
C LEU A 196 -7.27 0.23 12.31
N TRP A 197 -7.96 1.19 12.92
CA TRP A 197 -7.41 1.96 14.05
C TRP A 197 -7.07 1.05 15.25
N LYS A 198 -7.94 0.09 15.53
CA LYS A 198 -7.70 -0.91 16.58
C LYS A 198 -6.48 -1.79 16.25
N ALA A 199 -6.35 -2.25 15.02
CA ALA A 199 -5.20 -3.05 14.56
C ALA A 199 -3.87 -2.27 14.66
N ILE A 200 -3.89 -0.94 14.50
CA ILE A 200 -2.75 -0.06 14.76
C ILE A 200 -2.40 -0.07 16.25
N GLU A 201 -3.38 0.13 17.13
CA GLU A 201 -3.16 0.12 18.59
C GLU A 201 -2.59 -1.23 19.07
N GLU A 202 -3.09 -2.32 18.52
CA GLU A 202 -2.67 -3.70 18.84
C GLU A 202 -1.33 -4.10 18.18
N ASN A 203 -0.67 -3.21 17.43
CA ASN A 203 0.59 -3.45 16.71
C ASN A 203 0.49 -4.54 15.62
N VAL A 204 -0.68 -4.82 15.10
CA VAL A 204 -0.87 -5.68 13.93
C VAL A 204 -0.44 -4.94 12.67
N LEU A 205 -0.95 -3.71 12.50
CA LEU A 205 -0.50 -2.78 11.47
C LEU A 205 0.61 -1.90 12.05
N THR A 206 1.81 -2.09 11.57
CA THR A 206 3.03 -1.50 12.14
C THR A 206 3.63 -0.37 11.31
N ILE A 207 3.08 -0.12 10.11
CA ILE A 207 3.51 0.94 9.20
C ILE A 207 2.26 1.67 8.69
N ILE A 208 2.39 2.97 8.44
CA ILE A 208 1.41 3.76 7.68
C ILE A 208 2.15 4.34 6.48
N ALA A 209 1.66 4.02 5.28
CA ALA A 209 2.22 4.49 4.02
C ALA A 209 1.21 5.37 3.26
N SER A 210 1.69 6.18 2.35
CA SER A 210 0.81 7.06 1.57
C SER A 210 0.05 6.35 0.48
N ASP A 211 0.60 5.27 -0.04
CA ASP A 211 0.15 4.61 -1.28
C ASP A 211 -0.14 5.64 -2.39
N HIS A 212 0.78 6.61 -2.54
CA HIS A 212 0.64 7.72 -3.47
C HIS A 212 0.60 7.23 -4.91
N ALA A 213 -0.58 7.32 -5.53
CA ALA A 213 -0.82 6.99 -6.93
C ALA A 213 -1.67 8.11 -7.55
N ALA A 214 -1.02 9.23 -7.87
CA ALA A 214 -1.68 10.41 -8.38
C ALA A 214 -2.02 10.26 -9.87
N PHE A 215 -3.27 10.57 -10.21
CA PHE A 215 -3.77 10.69 -11.58
C PHE A 215 -4.25 12.11 -11.82
N SER A 216 -4.13 12.59 -13.04
CA SER A 216 -4.65 13.91 -13.43
C SER A 216 -6.17 13.95 -13.39
N TYR A 217 -6.72 15.16 -13.36
CA TYR A 217 -8.16 15.37 -13.44
C TYR A 217 -8.75 14.68 -14.69
N ASP A 218 -8.10 14.86 -15.85
CA ASP A 218 -8.57 14.31 -17.13
C ASP A 218 -8.56 12.77 -17.17
N GLU A 219 -7.65 12.13 -16.43
CA GLU A 219 -7.65 10.69 -16.28
C GLU A 219 -8.79 10.22 -15.37
N LYS A 220 -8.99 10.88 -14.23
CA LYS A 220 -10.05 10.54 -13.27
C LYS A 220 -11.46 10.79 -13.81
N ILE A 221 -11.67 11.91 -14.51
CA ILE A 221 -12.99 12.31 -15.02
C ILE A 221 -13.58 11.33 -16.03
N LYS A 222 -12.75 10.51 -16.69
CA LYS A 222 -13.21 9.42 -17.56
C LYS A 222 -14.17 8.47 -16.85
N GLY A 223 -13.98 8.28 -15.55
CA GLY A 223 -14.87 7.46 -14.73
C GLY A 223 -16.17 8.14 -14.26
N LYS A 224 -16.44 9.39 -14.66
CA LYS A 224 -17.64 10.12 -14.20
C LYS A 224 -18.93 9.41 -14.60
N ASN A 225 -18.99 8.91 -15.82
CA ASN A 225 -20.16 8.21 -16.37
C ASN A 225 -20.08 6.69 -16.21
N GLN A 226 -18.88 6.16 -16.12
CA GLN A 226 -18.60 4.73 -15.94
C GLN A 226 -17.47 4.57 -14.94
N PHE A 227 -17.81 4.30 -13.70
CA PHE A 227 -16.85 4.25 -12.58
C PHE A 227 -15.68 3.30 -12.82
N SER A 228 -15.90 2.21 -13.58
CA SER A 228 -14.83 1.28 -13.99
C SER A 228 -13.69 1.94 -14.74
N ASP A 229 -13.93 3.01 -15.49
CA ASP A 229 -12.94 3.67 -16.35
C ASP A 229 -12.03 4.63 -15.58
N ALA A 230 -12.39 5.00 -14.35
CA ALA A 230 -11.49 5.76 -13.50
C ALA A 230 -10.27 4.92 -13.12
N PRO A 231 -9.05 5.42 -13.28
CA PRO A 231 -7.87 4.75 -12.75
C PRO A 231 -7.91 4.74 -11.22
N PRO A 232 -7.55 3.60 -10.56
CA PRO A 232 -7.55 3.51 -9.10
C PRO A 232 -6.29 4.14 -8.52
N GLY A 233 -6.45 5.09 -7.61
CA GLY A 233 -5.35 5.76 -6.91
C GLY A 233 -5.72 7.16 -6.45
N THR A 234 -4.97 7.67 -5.48
CA THR A 234 -5.15 8.99 -4.90
C THR A 234 -3.80 9.63 -4.57
N PRO A 235 -3.65 10.96 -4.66
CA PRO A 235 -2.48 11.64 -4.14
C PRO A 235 -2.49 11.56 -2.60
N GLY A 236 -1.38 11.11 -2.01
CA GLY A 236 -1.29 10.93 -0.56
C GLY A 236 0.06 11.33 0.04
N GLY A 237 1.10 11.49 -0.80
CA GLY A 237 2.47 11.73 -0.32
C GLY A 237 2.59 12.96 0.57
N GLU A 238 2.11 14.12 0.11
CA GLU A 238 2.14 15.37 0.87
C GLU A 238 1.21 15.38 2.09
N LEU A 239 0.16 14.55 2.06
CA LEU A 239 -0.89 14.53 3.07
C LEU A 239 -0.65 13.51 4.19
N LEU A 240 0.27 12.58 4.00
CA LEU A 240 0.56 11.52 4.97
C LEU A 240 0.88 12.08 6.36
N PHE A 241 1.90 12.90 6.46
CA PHE A 241 2.34 13.47 7.73
C PHE A 241 1.31 14.44 8.34
N PRO A 242 0.77 15.44 7.64
CA PRO A 242 -0.23 16.37 8.18
C PRO A 242 -1.50 15.67 8.69
N LEU A 243 -2.02 14.67 7.98
CA LEU A 243 -3.21 13.94 8.40
C LEU A 243 -2.95 13.13 9.68
N MET A 244 -1.81 12.47 9.77
CA MET A 244 -1.46 11.68 10.94
C MET A 244 -1.18 12.58 12.16
N MET A 245 -0.52 13.73 11.97
CA MET A 245 -0.33 14.72 13.05
C MET A 245 -1.65 15.34 13.50
N ASN A 246 -2.60 15.56 12.61
CA ASN A 246 -3.95 15.99 12.98
C ASN A 246 -4.66 14.94 13.87
N ALA A 247 -4.43 13.64 13.63
CA ALA A 247 -4.94 12.59 14.50
C ALA A 247 -4.30 12.65 15.91
N VAL A 248 -3.01 12.97 16.01
CA VAL A 248 -2.32 13.19 17.31
C VAL A 248 -2.94 14.39 18.04
N ILE A 249 -3.09 15.53 17.38
CA ILE A 249 -3.66 16.74 17.95
C ILE A 249 -5.09 16.50 18.46
N LYS A 250 -5.87 15.68 17.76
CA LYS A 250 -7.23 15.27 18.14
C LYS A 250 -7.26 14.17 19.22
N GLY A 251 -6.12 13.76 19.73
CA GLY A 251 -6.03 12.72 20.77
C GLY A 251 -6.38 11.30 20.32
N LYS A 252 -6.45 11.07 19.02
CA LYS A 252 -6.82 9.77 18.44
C LYS A 252 -5.70 8.74 18.51
N ILE A 253 -4.45 9.20 18.49
CA ILE A 253 -3.26 8.38 18.56
C ILE A 253 -2.14 9.17 19.25
N LYS A 254 -1.23 8.49 19.95
CA LYS A 254 -0.08 9.14 20.62
C LYS A 254 1.03 9.48 19.63
N LEU A 255 1.78 10.54 19.92
CA LEU A 255 2.89 10.99 19.07
C LEU A 255 3.99 9.93 18.91
N ASP A 256 4.40 9.30 19.99
CA ASP A 256 5.41 8.23 19.98
C ASP A 256 5.00 7.06 19.09
N LYS A 257 3.71 6.72 19.05
CA LYS A 257 3.17 5.70 18.18
C LYS A 257 3.28 6.13 16.69
N ILE A 258 2.97 7.39 16.38
CA ILE A 258 3.10 7.91 15.00
C ILE A 258 4.55 7.90 14.53
N ILE A 259 5.49 8.29 15.40
CA ILE A 259 6.93 8.23 15.06
C ILE A 259 7.36 6.80 14.72
N LYS A 260 6.88 5.81 15.46
CA LYS A 260 7.15 4.40 15.12
C LYS A 260 6.56 4.02 13.76
N LEU A 261 5.29 4.36 13.52
CA LEU A 261 4.55 3.97 12.29
C LEU A 261 5.06 4.64 11.02
N LEU A 262 5.55 5.88 11.10
CA LEU A 262 5.99 6.65 9.93
C LEU A 262 7.51 6.65 9.72
N CYS A 263 8.29 6.42 10.78
CA CYS A 263 9.73 6.60 10.71
C CYS A 263 10.51 5.34 11.11
N GLU A 264 10.37 4.90 12.38
CA GLU A 264 11.20 3.82 12.93
C GLU A 264 10.92 2.46 12.29
N ASN A 265 9.65 2.05 12.25
CA ASN A 265 9.26 0.73 11.74
C ASN A 265 9.53 0.56 10.25
N PRO A 266 9.20 1.53 9.35
CA PRO A 266 9.59 1.41 7.94
C PRO A 266 11.11 1.38 7.79
N ALA A 267 11.87 2.19 8.54
CA ALA A 267 13.33 2.16 8.49
C ALA A 267 13.89 0.79 8.91
N LYS A 268 13.36 0.19 9.98
CA LYS A 268 13.74 -1.17 10.41
C LYS A 268 13.35 -2.21 9.36
N ARG A 269 12.14 -2.13 8.83
CA ARG A 269 11.62 -3.11 7.86
C ARG A 269 12.47 -3.17 6.61
N PHE A 270 12.88 -2.02 6.09
CA PHE A 270 13.62 -1.92 4.83
C PHE A 270 15.15 -1.80 5.02
N GLY A 271 15.67 -2.11 6.22
CA GLY A 271 17.13 -2.17 6.47
C GLY A 271 17.82 -0.81 6.49
N LEU A 272 17.07 0.28 6.74
CA LEU A 272 17.60 1.64 6.77
C LEU A 272 17.92 2.13 8.21
N TYR A 273 17.41 1.44 9.21
CA TYR A 273 17.67 1.75 10.63
C TYR A 273 19.05 1.25 11.04
N PRO A 274 19.81 2.02 11.82
CA PRO A 274 19.53 3.29 12.48
C PRO A 274 19.95 4.53 11.69
N LYS A 275 20.41 4.38 10.45
CA LYS A 275 20.81 5.52 9.62
C LYS A 275 19.65 6.48 9.41
N LYS A 276 18.42 5.94 9.26
CA LYS A 276 17.16 6.65 9.17
C LYS A 276 16.17 6.16 10.22
N GLY A 277 15.10 6.92 10.47
CA GLY A 277 14.01 6.55 11.37
C GLY A 277 14.25 6.83 12.85
N THR A 278 15.32 7.52 13.18
CA THR A 278 15.64 7.93 14.56
C THR A 278 16.48 9.20 14.57
N ILE A 279 16.41 9.96 15.65
CA ILE A 279 17.28 11.12 15.88
C ILE A 279 18.32 10.71 16.94
N LYS A 280 19.53 10.39 16.47
CA LYS A 280 20.67 10.05 17.33
C LYS A 280 21.98 10.29 16.60
N GLU A 281 23.08 10.33 17.34
CA GLU A 281 24.42 10.46 16.78
C GLU A 281 24.69 9.35 15.76
N GLY A 282 25.21 9.72 14.57
CA GLY A 282 25.47 8.81 13.45
C GLY A 282 24.29 8.55 12.54
N SER A 283 23.08 9.07 12.85
CA SER A 283 21.93 9.05 11.94
C SER A 283 21.93 10.24 10.98
N ASP A 284 21.27 10.08 9.82
CA ASP A 284 21.06 11.19 8.89
C ASP A 284 20.12 12.24 9.55
N ALA A 285 20.43 13.51 9.31
CA ALA A 285 19.64 14.63 9.85
C ALA A 285 18.38 14.94 9.00
N ASP A 286 17.60 13.93 8.66
CA ASP A 286 16.30 14.08 8.00
C ASP A 286 15.26 14.46 9.06
N ILE A 287 15.11 15.77 9.32
CA ILE A 287 14.34 16.28 10.45
C ILE A 287 13.15 17.10 9.96
N ILE A 288 11.97 16.84 10.54
CA ILE A 288 10.76 17.65 10.34
C ILE A 288 10.54 18.52 11.57
N ILE A 289 10.37 19.82 11.36
CA ILE A 289 9.93 20.77 12.37
C ILE A 289 8.44 21.01 12.18
N PHE A 290 7.64 20.72 13.20
CA PHE A 290 6.18 20.76 13.15
C PHE A 290 5.61 21.81 14.10
N ASN A 291 4.80 22.73 13.55
CA ASN A 291 4.04 23.70 14.36
C ASN A 291 2.61 23.21 14.56
N GLN A 292 2.28 22.65 15.74
CA GLN A 292 0.95 22.11 16.04
C GLN A 292 -0.18 23.14 16.09
N LYS A 293 0.13 24.44 16.14
CA LYS A 293 -0.86 25.54 16.18
C LYS A 293 -1.26 26.00 14.78
N GLU A 294 -0.44 25.72 13.78
CA GLU A 294 -0.69 26.10 12.41
C GLU A 294 -1.83 25.24 11.82
N LYS A 295 -2.73 25.92 11.12
CA LYS A 295 -3.87 25.28 10.44
C LYS A 295 -3.91 25.74 9.00
N TRP A 296 -4.18 24.81 8.11
CA TRP A 296 -4.42 25.09 6.70
C TRP A 296 -5.51 24.19 6.15
N THR A 297 -6.17 24.64 5.10
CA THR A 297 -7.18 23.84 4.39
C THR A 297 -6.54 23.25 3.15
N ILE A 298 -6.72 21.95 2.94
CA ILE A 298 -6.25 21.27 1.74
C ILE A 298 -7.03 21.79 0.54
N THR A 299 -6.35 22.43 -0.39
CA THR A 299 -6.90 22.93 -1.65
C THR A 299 -5.99 22.55 -2.81
N LYS A 300 -6.50 22.65 -4.03
CA LYS A 300 -5.68 22.40 -5.23
C LYS A 300 -4.45 23.33 -5.31
N ASP A 301 -4.58 24.54 -4.81
CA ASP A 301 -3.56 25.58 -4.95
C ASP A 301 -2.39 25.38 -3.99
N ASN A 302 -2.59 24.67 -2.88
CA ASN A 302 -1.56 24.46 -1.87
C ASN A 302 -1.00 23.02 -1.88
N LEU A 303 -1.20 22.28 -2.95
CA LEU A 303 -0.57 20.98 -3.19
C LEU A 303 0.41 21.06 -4.36
N GLU A 304 1.54 20.41 -4.24
CA GLU A 304 2.56 20.32 -5.31
C GLU A 304 2.28 19.17 -6.29
N THR A 305 1.57 18.13 -5.87
CA THR A 305 1.25 17.00 -6.74
C THR A 305 0.55 17.43 -8.02
N LYS A 306 0.89 16.80 -9.15
CA LYS A 306 0.23 17.02 -10.44
C LYS A 306 -1.19 16.40 -10.49
N GLY A 307 -1.49 15.46 -9.63
CA GLY A 307 -2.81 14.82 -9.50
C GLY A 307 -3.77 15.57 -8.58
N LYS A 308 -3.87 16.88 -8.73
CA LYS A 308 -4.78 17.77 -7.95
C LYS A 308 -6.23 17.64 -8.43
N SER A 309 -6.88 16.51 -8.21
CA SER A 309 -8.24 16.26 -8.68
C SER A 309 -9.28 16.34 -7.58
#